data_e1f08859b20b439ae850f8eddfcfc04f
#
_entry.id   e1f08859b20b439ae850f8eddfcfc04f
#
_cell.length_a   1.000
_cell.length_b   1.000
_cell.length_c   1.000
_cell.angle_alpha   90.00
_cell.angle_beta   90.00
_cell.angle_gamma   90.00
#
_symmetry.space_group_name_H-M   'P 1'
#
loop_
_entity.id
_entity.type
_entity.pdbx_description
1 polymer ?
#
loop_
_entity_poly.entity_id
_entity_poly.type
_entity_poly.pdbx_seq_one_letter_code
_entity_poly.pdbx_strand_id
1 'polypeptide(L)'
;MPHSFGYRARTRDMFKRGFKEHGPIKLSTYLINFQIGDIVDIKANAAQQKGMPHKFYHGRTGIIYNVTPRAVGVIINKVVGNRYIEKRVNIRVEHIRHSKCRQEFLDRVKSNHAAHAEAKAKGERIDLKRVAVLPRTARTVSVKDNAPQTMTPVPYETTI
;
A
#
# COMPACT_ATOMS: atom_id res chain seq x y z
N MET A 1 -35.00 -1.81 14.36
CA MET A 1 -34.88 -2.80 13.28
C MET A 1 -33.88 -3.87 13.67
N PRO A 2 -34.15 -5.15 13.50
CA PRO A 2 -33.19 -6.19 13.76
C PRO A 2 -31.98 -6.05 12.83
N HIS A 3 -30.78 -6.21 13.37
CA HIS A 3 -29.53 -6.20 12.60
C HIS A 3 -29.09 -7.64 12.33
N SER A 4 -28.80 -7.96 11.07
CA SER A 4 -28.22 -9.25 10.74
C SER A 4 -26.71 -9.26 11.00
N PHE A 5 -26.23 -10.35 11.62
CA PHE A 5 -24.83 -10.55 11.97
C PHE A 5 -24.21 -11.75 11.25
N GLY A 6 -24.72 -12.10 10.06
CA GLY A 6 -24.17 -13.19 9.25
C GLY A 6 -22.73 -12.94 8.82
N TYR A 7 -22.07 -14.02 8.40
CA TYR A 7 -20.64 -14.01 7.97
C TYR A 7 -20.34 -12.95 6.90
N ARG A 8 -21.27 -12.73 5.95
CA ARG A 8 -21.17 -11.73 4.87
C ARG A 8 -22.10 -10.54 5.06
N ALA A 9 -22.57 -10.27 6.28
CA ALA A 9 -23.40 -9.09 6.54
C ALA A 9 -22.66 -7.80 6.17
N ARG A 10 -23.34 -6.87 5.48
CA ARG A 10 -22.81 -5.55 5.07
C ARG A 10 -21.60 -5.66 4.11
N THR A 11 -21.63 -6.60 3.18
CA THR A 11 -20.55 -6.81 2.21
C THR A 11 -20.92 -6.42 0.77
N ARG A 12 -22.12 -5.87 0.55
CA ARG A 12 -22.59 -5.52 -0.78
C ARG A 12 -21.63 -4.57 -1.51
N ASP A 13 -21.23 -3.47 -0.87
CA ASP A 13 -20.28 -2.51 -1.44
C ASP A 13 -18.83 -2.98 -1.32
N MET A 14 -18.48 -3.60 -0.20
CA MET A 14 -17.11 -4.05 0.04
C MET A 14 -16.65 -5.10 -0.98
N PHE A 15 -17.53 -6.00 -1.38
CA PHE A 15 -17.22 -7.10 -2.30
C PHE A 15 -17.71 -6.87 -3.73
N LYS A 16 -18.26 -5.70 -4.04
CA LYS A 16 -18.64 -5.39 -5.42
C LYS A 16 -17.44 -5.31 -6.35
N ARG A 17 -17.69 -5.60 -7.62
CA ARG A 17 -16.70 -5.37 -8.68
C ARG A 17 -16.69 -3.89 -9.05
N GLY A 18 -15.52 -3.34 -9.31
CA GLY A 18 -15.38 -1.95 -9.76
C GLY A 18 -16.02 -1.71 -11.12
N PHE A 19 -16.23 -0.45 -11.46
CA PHE A 19 -16.71 -0.03 -12.77
C PHE A 19 -15.73 -0.51 -13.86
N LYS A 20 -16.23 -1.09 -14.94
CA LYS A 20 -15.44 -1.74 -16.02
C LYS A 20 -14.55 -2.92 -15.58
N GLU A 21 -14.71 -3.43 -14.36
CA GLU A 21 -13.94 -4.59 -13.87
C GLU A 21 -14.75 -5.90 -13.88
N HIS A 22 -15.98 -5.88 -14.41
CA HIS A 22 -16.81 -7.07 -14.53
C HIS A 22 -16.26 -8.06 -15.57
N GLY A 23 -16.62 -9.33 -15.42
CA GLY A 23 -16.21 -10.40 -16.32
C GLY A 23 -15.21 -11.37 -15.66
N PRO A 24 -14.58 -12.25 -16.46
CA PRO A 24 -13.67 -13.26 -15.99
C PRO A 24 -12.40 -12.65 -15.37
N ILE A 25 -11.76 -13.40 -14.48
CA ILE A 25 -10.50 -12.99 -13.86
C ILE A 25 -9.39 -13.07 -14.91
N LYS A 26 -8.55 -12.03 -14.98
CA LYS A 26 -7.42 -11.97 -15.92
C LYS A 26 -6.42 -13.08 -15.63
N LEU A 27 -5.88 -13.71 -16.68
CA LEU A 27 -4.88 -14.76 -16.56
C LEU A 27 -3.61 -14.29 -15.83
N SER A 28 -3.23 -13.03 -15.95
CA SER A 28 -2.09 -12.46 -15.23
C SER A 28 -2.18 -12.65 -13.72
N THR A 29 -3.37 -12.71 -13.14
CA THR A 29 -3.57 -12.98 -11.71
C THR A 29 -3.06 -14.36 -11.31
N TYR A 30 -3.19 -15.35 -12.17
CA TYR A 30 -2.74 -16.72 -11.93
C TYR A 30 -1.26 -16.95 -12.24
N LEU A 31 -0.63 -16.04 -12.97
CA LEU A 31 0.78 -16.11 -13.36
C LEU A 31 1.72 -15.39 -12.37
N ILE A 32 1.17 -14.81 -11.31
CA ILE A 32 1.96 -14.18 -10.25
C ILE A 32 2.58 -15.27 -9.38
N ASN A 33 3.89 -15.22 -9.21
CA ASN A 33 4.60 -16.10 -8.29
C ASN A 33 4.58 -15.50 -6.88
N PHE A 34 4.14 -16.30 -5.92
CA PHE A 34 4.17 -15.96 -4.50
C PHE A 34 5.18 -16.84 -3.78
N GLN A 35 5.96 -16.24 -2.88
CA GLN A 35 6.97 -16.91 -2.07
C GLN A 35 6.70 -16.71 -0.58
N ILE A 36 7.22 -17.63 0.24
CA ILE A 36 7.20 -17.47 1.70
C ILE A 36 8.00 -16.22 2.07
N GLY A 37 7.42 -15.38 2.92
CA GLY A 37 8.01 -14.10 3.31
C GLY A 37 7.51 -12.89 2.51
N ASP A 38 6.81 -13.10 1.39
CA ASP A 38 6.24 -11.98 0.63
C ASP A 38 5.18 -11.23 1.43
N ILE A 39 5.17 -9.91 1.27
CA ILE A 39 4.14 -9.04 1.85
C ILE A 39 3.03 -8.88 0.81
N VAL A 40 1.82 -9.21 1.21
CA VAL A 40 0.64 -9.22 0.33
C VAL A 40 -0.53 -8.46 0.93
N ASP A 41 -1.29 -7.82 0.04
CA ASP A 41 -2.57 -7.18 0.37
C ASP A 41 -3.71 -8.12 0.03
N ILE A 42 -4.69 -8.22 0.92
CA ILE A 42 -5.88 -9.02 0.75
C ILE A 42 -6.98 -8.14 0.16
N LYS A 43 -7.44 -8.49 -1.04
CA LYS A 43 -8.56 -7.85 -1.72
C LYS A 43 -9.49 -8.94 -2.25
N ALA A 44 -10.64 -9.12 -1.62
CA ALA A 44 -11.62 -10.11 -2.09
C ALA A 44 -12.07 -9.78 -3.52
N ASN A 45 -12.06 -10.80 -4.38
CA ASN A 45 -12.57 -10.72 -5.75
C ASN A 45 -13.89 -11.47 -5.85
N ALA A 46 -14.99 -10.76 -6.04
CA ALA A 46 -16.33 -11.33 -6.05
C ALA A 46 -16.61 -12.27 -7.24
N ALA A 47 -15.77 -12.26 -8.29
CA ALA A 47 -15.89 -13.19 -9.40
C ALA A 47 -15.56 -14.64 -9.00
N GLN A 48 -14.80 -14.85 -7.92
CA GLN A 48 -14.47 -16.14 -7.37
C GLN A 48 -14.90 -16.21 -5.90
N GLN A 49 -15.86 -17.06 -5.56
CA GLN A 49 -16.34 -17.21 -4.19
C GLN A 49 -15.53 -18.22 -3.36
N LYS A 50 -14.89 -19.19 -4.03
CA LYS A 50 -14.07 -20.19 -3.32
C LYS A 50 -12.81 -19.55 -2.75
N GLY A 51 -12.49 -19.87 -1.49
CA GLY A 51 -11.31 -19.33 -0.81
C GLY A 51 -11.36 -17.82 -0.54
N MET A 52 -12.54 -17.22 -0.53
CA MET A 52 -12.75 -15.81 -0.23
C MET A 52 -12.45 -15.53 1.25
N PRO A 53 -11.68 -14.48 1.57
CA PRO A 53 -11.42 -14.10 2.94
C PRO A 53 -12.67 -13.49 3.61
N HIS A 54 -12.74 -13.59 4.94
CA HIS A 54 -13.76 -12.88 5.70
C HIS A 54 -13.61 -11.36 5.52
N LYS A 55 -14.72 -10.62 5.58
CA LYS A 55 -14.74 -9.15 5.42
C LYS A 55 -13.74 -8.40 6.31
N PHE A 56 -13.43 -8.91 7.50
CA PHE A 56 -12.45 -8.31 8.40
C PHE A 56 -11.05 -8.24 7.77
N TYR A 57 -10.67 -9.25 6.99
CA TYR A 57 -9.36 -9.34 6.37
C TYR A 57 -9.26 -8.60 5.03
N HIS A 58 -10.39 -8.17 4.46
CA HIS A 58 -10.40 -7.36 3.25
C HIS A 58 -9.67 -6.03 3.47
N GLY A 59 -8.73 -5.68 2.61
CA GLY A 59 -7.91 -4.48 2.73
C GLY A 59 -6.78 -4.58 3.76
N ARG A 60 -6.54 -5.75 4.36
CA ARG A 60 -5.43 -5.96 5.28
C ARG A 60 -4.20 -6.46 4.54
N THR A 61 -3.04 -6.11 5.08
CA THR A 61 -1.74 -6.58 4.61
C THR A 61 -1.22 -7.66 5.54
N GLY A 62 -0.62 -8.70 4.99
CA GLY A 62 -0.05 -9.80 5.74
C GLY A 62 1.21 -10.35 5.10
N ILE A 63 1.81 -11.34 5.74
CA ILE A 63 3.03 -12.02 5.28
C ILE A 63 2.69 -13.47 4.94
N ILE A 64 3.19 -13.95 3.82
CA ILE A 64 3.00 -15.34 3.39
C ILE A 64 3.86 -16.28 4.25
N TYR A 65 3.23 -17.31 4.82
CA TYR A 65 3.92 -18.36 5.57
C TYR A 65 3.87 -19.73 4.87
N ASN A 66 2.92 -19.91 3.95
CA ASN A 66 2.77 -21.16 3.22
C ASN A 66 2.24 -20.89 1.81
N VAL A 67 2.70 -21.67 0.83
CA VAL A 67 2.23 -21.60 -0.56
C VAL A 67 1.75 -22.97 -0.98
N THR A 68 0.53 -23.04 -1.51
CA THR A 68 -0.10 -24.24 -2.04
C THR A 68 -0.49 -24.02 -3.51
N PRO A 69 -0.83 -25.05 -4.29
CA PRO A 69 -1.05 -24.90 -5.74
C PRO A 69 -2.12 -23.88 -6.15
N ARG A 70 -3.09 -23.58 -5.30
CA ARG A 70 -4.20 -22.66 -5.61
C ARG A 70 -4.44 -21.60 -4.56
N ALA A 71 -3.80 -21.71 -3.40
CA ALA A 71 -4.03 -20.83 -2.27
C ALA A 71 -2.73 -20.52 -1.56
N VAL A 72 -2.75 -19.46 -0.78
CA VAL A 72 -1.61 -18.99 -0.01
C VAL A 72 -2.03 -18.81 1.43
N GLY A 73 -1.22 -19.29 2.36
CA GLY A 73 -1.39 -19.04 3.79
C GLY A 73 -0.77 -17.69 4.15
N VAL A 74 -1.58 -16.79 4.72
CA VAL A 74 -1.18 -15.44 5.08
C VAL A 74 -1.33 -15.22 6.58
N ILE A 75 -0.30 -14.70 7.20
CA ILE A 75 -0.29 -14.26 8.60
C ILE A 75 -0.76 -12.80 8.65
N ILE A 76 -1.76 -12.53 9.47
CA ILE A 76 -2.33 -11.20 9.66
C ILE A 76 -2.46 -10.93 11.15
N ASN A 77 -1.99 -9.79 11.61
CA ASN A 77 -2.16 -9.35 12.98
C ASN A 77 -3.54 -8.71 13.18
N LYS A 78 -4.31 -9.27 14.09
CA LYS A 78 -5.62 -8.76 14.50
C LYS A 78 -5.54 -8.14 15.88
N VAL A 79 -6.01 -6.90 16.03
CA VAL A 79 -6.18 -6.27 17.35
C VAL A 79 -7.35 -6.91 18.06
N VAL A 80 -7.10 -7.46 19.24
CA VAL A 80 -8.12 -8.05 20.13
C VAL A 80 -7.91 -7.49 21.53
N GLY A 81 -8.81 -6.60 21.96
CA GLY A 81 -8.64 -5.86 23.20
C GLY A 81 -7.40 -4.97 23.13
N ASN A 82 -6.46 -5.16 24.05
CA ASN A 82 -5.23 -4.37 24.19
C ASN A 82 -3.99 -5.01 23.53
N ARG A 83 -4.15 -6.08 22.73
CA ARG A 83 -3.04 -6.81 22.14
C ARG A 83 -3.28 -7.18 20.68
N TYR A 84 -2.20 -7.50 19.97
CA TYR A 84 -2.23 -8.09 18.63
C TYR A 84 -2.18 -9.61 18.74
N ILE A 85 -3.06 -10.27 18.01
CA ILE A 85 -3.08 -11.72 17.87
C ILE A 85 -2.81 -12.08 16.41
N GLU A 86 -1.84 -12.95 16.20
CA GLU A 86 -1.55 -13.52 14.90
C GLU A 86 -2.71 -14.42 14.44
N LYS A 87 -3.21 -14.15 13.22
CA LYS A 87 -4.21 -14.99 12.56
C LYS A 87 -3.61 -15.55 11.27
N ARG A 88 -3.71 -16.85 11.11
CA ARG A 88 -3.30 -17.57 9.90
C ARG A 88 -4.52 -17.86 9.06
N VAL A 89 -4.56 -17.35 7.86
CA VAL A 89 -5.72 -17.44 6.96
C VAL A 89 -5.26 -17.98 5.62
N ASN A 90 -5.91 -19.04 5.13
CA ASN A 90 -5.66 -19.58 3.80
C ASN A 90 -6.59 -18.89 2.79
N ILE A 91 -6.00 -18.26 1.78
CA ILE A 91 -6.71 -17.41 0.81
C ILE A 91 -6.29 -17.83 -0.58
N ARG A 92 -7.24 -17.94 -1.53
CA ARG A 92 -6.91 -18.25 -2.92
C ARG A 92 -6.23 -17.04 -3.58
N VAL A 93 -5.40 -17.34 -4.58
CA VAL A 93 -4.57 -16.34 -5.29
C VAL A 93 -5.37 -15.21 -5.92
N GLU A 94 -6.64 -15.44 -6.26
CA GLU A 94 -7.53 -14.43 -6.84
C GLU A 94 -7.88 -13.30 -5.87
N HIS A 95 -7.68 -13.49 -4.57
CA HIS A 95 -8.02 -12.53 -3.52
C HIS A 95 -6.81 -11.85 -2.90
N ILE A 96 -5.62 -12.05 -3.42
CA ILE A 96 -4.38 -11.45 -2.93
C ILE A 96 -3.61 -10.76 -4.06
N ARG A 97 -2.77 -9.82 -3.68
CA ARG A 97 -1.82 -9.17 -4.58
C ARG A 97 -0.56 -8.78 -3.80
N HIS A 98 0.58 -8.67 -4.44
CA HIS A 98 1.77 -8.13 -3.81
C HIS A 98 1.53 -6.72 -3.27
N SER A 99 1.96 -6.47 -2.05
CA SER A 99 1.83 -5.16 -1.44
C SER A 99 2.85 -4.18 -1.99
N LYS A 100 2.40 -2.97 -2.27
CA LYS A 100 3.28 -1.88 -2.69
C LYS A 100 4.14 -1.32 -1.54
N CYS A 101 3.81 -1.63 -0.29
CA CYS A 101 4.56 -1.12 0.86
C CYS A 101 6.02 -1.58 0.87
N ARG A 102 6.32 -2.73 0.26
CA ARG A 102 7.68 -3.26 0.13
C ARG A 102 8.46 -2.67 -1.04
N GLN A 103 7.77 -2.12 -2.05
CA GLN A 103 8.38 -1.65 -3.29
C GLN A 103 9.37 -0.51 -3.04
N GLU A 104 8.97 0.51 -2.28
CA GLU A 104 9.84 1.65 -1.94
C GLU A 104 11.14 1.20 -1.27
N PHE A 105 11.04 0.26 -0.34
CA PHE A 105 12.23 -0.27 0.33
C PHE A 105 13.19 -0.95 -0.66
N LEU A 106 12.67 -1.80 -1.54
CA LEU A 106 13.47 -2.50 -2.55
C LEU A 106 14.11 -1.52 -3.54
N ASP A 107 13.38 -0.51 -3.98
CA ASP A 107 13.89 0.51 -4.88
C ASP A 107 14.98 1.35 -4.20
N ARG A 108 14.80 1.70 -2.93
CA ARG A 108 15.81 2.41 -2.14
C ARG A 108 17.07 1.56 -1.94
N VAL A 109 16.95 0.27 -1.71
CA VAL A 109 18.12 -0.63 -1.60
C VAL A 109 18.92 -0.63 -2.89
N LYS A 110 18.24 -0.73 -4.05
CA LYS A 110 18.91 -0.68 -5.37
C LYS A 110 19.58 0.67 -5.59
N SER A 111 18.89 1.76 -5.32
CA SER A 111 19.41 3.13 -5.46
C SER A 111 20.61 3.36 -4.54
N ASN A 112 20.53 2.94 -3.28
CA ASN A 112 21.63 3.06 -2.35
C ASN A 112 22.86 2.26 -2.79
N HIS A 113 22.66 1.04 -3.30
CA HIS A 113 23.74 0.22 -3.84
C HIS A 113 24.45 0.91 -5.02
N ALA A 114 23.67 1.45 -5.96
CA ALA A 114 24.25 2.20 -7.10
C ALA A 114 25.02 3.44 -6.64
N ALA A 115 24.45 4.23 -5.74
CA ALA A 115 25.12 5.41 -5.19
C ALA A 115 26.42 5.09 -4.45
N HIS A 116 26.46 4.00 -3.67
CA HIS A 116 27.70 3.55 -3.01
C HIS A 116 28.74 3.07 -4.04
N ALA A 117 28.34 2.39 -5.10
CA ALA A 117 29.25 1.97 -6.16
C ALA A 117 29.88 3.17 -6.89
N GLU A 118 29.08 4.19 -7.21
CA GLU A 118 29.56 5.43 -7.82
C GLU A 118 30.49 6.22 -6.89
N ALA A 119 30.13 6.37 -5.62
CA ALA A 119 30.96 7.04 -4.62
C ALA A 119 32.32 6.33 -4.45
N LYS A 120 32.32 5.00 -4.41
CA LYS A 120 33.54 4.19 -4.35
C LYS A 120 34.42 4.39 -5.57
N ALA A 121 33.84 4.48 -6.77
CA ALA A 121 34.58 4.74 -8.00
C ALA A 121 35.22 6.14 -8.02
N LYS A 122 34.57 7.13 -7.40
CA LYS A 122 35.07 8.51 -7.24
C LYS A 122 36.01 8.69 -6.07
N GLY A 123 36.11 7.71 -5.15
CA GLY A 123 36.89 7.83 -3.91
C GLY A 123 36.20 8.72 -2.85
N GLU A 124 34.94 9.00 -3.00
CA GLU A 124 34.16 9.87 -2.09
C GLU A 124 33.35 9.03 -1.08
N ARG A 125 33.13 9.60 0.12
CA ARG A 125 32.23 9.02 1.11
C ARG A 125 30.86 9.68 0.99
N ILE A 126 29.83 8.86 0.79
CA ILE A 126 28.44 9.32 0.71
C ILE A 126 27.66 8.85 1.94
N ASP A 127 26.85 9.71 2.52
CA ASP A 127 25.89 9.36 3.57
C ASP A 127 24.48 9.32 2.96
N LEU A 128 23.87 8.13 2.93
CA LEU A 128 22.53 7.88 2.41
C LEU A 128 21.47 7.75 3.52
N LYS A 129 21.81 8.11 4.76
CA LYS A 129 20.88 8.08 5.87
C LYS A 129 19.75 9.08 5.64
N ARG A 130 18.49 8.63 5.79
CA ARG A 130 17.33 9.52 5.68
C ARG A 130 17.33 10.53 6.84
N VAL A 131 17.23 11.81 6.49
CA VAL A 131 17.16 12.90 7.46
C VAL A 131 15.72 13.38 7.52
N ALA A 132 15.24 13.69 8.74
CA ALA A 132 13.92 14.29 8.93
C ALA A 132 13.84 15.65 8.23
N VAL A 133 12.67 15.95 7.64
CA VAL A 133 12.42 17.26 7.04
C VAL A 133 12.35 18.30 8.16
N LEU A 134 13.35 19.15 8.21
CA LEU A 134 13.42 20.26 9.16
C LEU A 134 12.69 21.50 8.61
N PRO A 135 12.30 22.48 9.47
CA PRO A 135 11.82 23.77 9.01
C PRO A 135 12.81 24.42 8.05
N ARG A 136 12.30 25.17 7.09
CA ARG A 136 13.16 25.91 6.15
C ARG A 136 14.04 26.89 6.92
N THR A 137 15.34 26.90 6.59
CA THR A 137 16.28 27.85 7.16
C THR A 137 16.01 29.27 6.65
N ALA A 138 16.51 30.27 7.38
CA ALA A 138 16.49 31.65 6.93
C ALA A 138 17.16 31.77 5.54
N ARG A 139 16.58 32.56 4.66
CA ARG A 139 17.12 32.85 3.34
C ARG A 139 16.99 34.34 3.03
N THR A 140 17.97 34.89 2.34
CA THR A 140 17.91 36.24 1.81
C THR A 140 17.40 36.19 0.36
N VAL A 141 16.38 36.96 0.06
CA VAL A 141 15.86 37.12 -1.30
C VAL A 141 16.36 38.44 -1.86
N SER A 142 17.12 38.37 -2.97
CA SER A 142 17.56 39.57 -3.70
C SER A 142 16.37 40.18 -4.45
N VAL A 143 16.23 41.49 -4.37
CA VAL A 143 15.20 42.25 -5.09
C VAL A 143 15.75 42.85 -6.40
N LYS A 144 17.02 42.62 -6.73
CA LYS A 144 17.69 43.23 -7.90
C LYS A 144 16.94 42.98 -9.19
N ASP A 145 16.52 41.73 -9.43
CA ASP A 145 15.77 41.30 -10.61
C ASP A 145 14.39 40.71 -10.26
N ASN A 146 13.95 40.91 -9.03
CA ASN A 146 12.70 40.36 -8.51
C ASN A 146 12.05 41.41 -7.61
N ALA A 147 11.56 42.48 -8.22
CA ALA A 147 10.90 43.58 -7.46
C ALA A 147 9.65 43.07 -6.74
N PRO A 148 9.51 43.34 -5.44
CA PRO A 148 8.32 42.95 -4.70
C PRO A 148 7.08 43.67 -5.24
N GLN A 149 6.02 42.90 -5.51
CA GLN A 149 4.74 43.43 -5.93
C GLN A 149 3.79 43.50 -4.73
N THR A 150 3.27 44.72 -4.49
CA THR A 150 2.25 44.90 -3.45
C THR A 150 0.90 44.41 -3.98
N MET A 151 0.34 43.44 -3.28
CA MET A 151 -0.99 42.94 -3.60
C MET A 151 -2.02 43.57 -2.66
N THR A 152 -3.09 44.14 -3.23
CA THR A 152 -4.23 44.59 -2.47
C THR A 152 -5.07 43.40 -1.98
N PRO A 153 -5.68 43.45 -0.78
CA PRO A 153 -6.60 42.41 -0.35
C PRO A 153 -7.79 42.30 -1.33
N VAL A 154 -8.08 41.10 -1.72
CA VAL A 154 -9.27 40.81 -2.55
C VAL A 154 -10.49 40.68 -1.62
N PRO A 155 -11.61 41.39 -1.87
CA PRO A 155 -12.80 41.25 -1.06
C PRO A 155 -13.32 39.80 -1.15
N TYR A 156 -13.87 39.31 -0.05
CA TYR A 156 -14.47 37.98 -0.01
C TYR A 156 -15.75 37.98 -0.83
N GLU A 157 -15.75 37.21 -1.90
CA GLU A 157 -16.93 36.96 -2.75
C GLU A 157 -17.42 35.52 -2.54
N THR A 158 -18.69 35.39 -2.16
CA THR A 158 -19.35 34.08 -2.14
C THR A 158 -19.78 33.75 -3.56
N THR A 159 -19.12 32.78 -4.17
CA THR A 159 -19.64 32.15 -5.39
C THR A 159 -20.81 31.26 -5.01
N ILE A 160 -22.02 31.67 -5.36
CA ILE A 160 -23.26 30.89 -5.25
C ILE A 160 -23.39 29.99 -6.48
#